data_d1f9ee0c25e86522ee1ac9030fdaa316
#
_entry.id   d1f9ee0c25e86522ee1ac9030fdaa316
#
_cell.length_a   1.000
_cell.length_b   1.000
_cell.length_c   1.000
_cell.angle_alpha   90.00
_cell.angle_beta   90.00
_cell.angle_gamma   90.00
#
_symmetry.space_group_name_H-M   'P 1'
#
loop_
_entity.id
_entity.type
_entity.pdbx_description
1 polymer ?
#
loop_
_entity_poly.entity_id
_entity_poly.type
_entity_poly.pdbx_seq_one_letter_code
_entity_poly.pdbx_strand_id
1 'polypeptide(L)'
;MRFMFVGDSMTIGRAGDFTWRYRMWQHLGATLGDGSFEIVGPRSALYDTATDTPTSHAYAAADFPAHARRHLAGWGEGWQHMAPLVGPAAGAARADVLLVSLGLIDLGFYTKADQTADNVRRFVAAAREARPAVRMVFLPVIPNVRAEKDAPFAAEVARFNELLGKAVADLTADASPILLAARPHAYDIHRDTYDGTHPNASGEHRLAGEFAAVLHQAWGIGGPYRPARDP
;
A
#
# COMPACT_ATOMS: atom_id res chain seq x y z
N MET A 1 0.20 13.64 12.66
CA MET A 1 -0.66 12.70 11.90
C MET A 1 0.05 11.37 11.76
N ARG A 2 -0.64 10.24 11.91
CA ARG A 2 -0.04 8.89 11.91
C ARG A 2 -0.46 8.09 10.70
N PHE A 3 0.49 7.77 9.83
CA PHE A 3 0.29 6.99 8.61
C PHE A 3 0.70 5.54 8.83
N MET A 4 -0.13 4.60 8.39
CA MET A 4 0.21 3.18 8.34
C MET A 4 0.16 2.70 6.89
N PHE A 5 1.26 2.15 6.42
CA PHE A 5 1.34 1.49 5.12
C PHE A 5 0.88 0.04 5.27
N VAL A 6 -0.09 -0.36 4.47
CA VAL A 6 -0.65 -1.72 4.50
C VAL A 6 -0.51 -2.36 3.12
N GLY A 7 -0.06 -3.60 3.06
CA GLY A 7 0.08 -4.24 1.76
C GLY A 7 0.71 -5.64 1.77
N ASP A 8 0.96 -6.10 0.56
CA ASP A 8 1.61 -7.36 0.24
C ASP A 8 3.13 -7.19 -0.01
N SER A 9 3.68 -8.07 -0.85
CA SER A 9 5.09 -8.05 -1.25
C SER A 9 5.53 -6.75 -1.90
N MET A 10 4.65 -6.09 -2.67
CA MET A 10 4.93 -4.79 -3.29
C MET A 10 5.11 -3.67 -2.24
N THR A 11 4.56 -3.86 -1.05
CA THR A 11 4.63 -2.89 0.06
C THR A 11 5.74 -3.23 1.04
N ILE A 12 5.90 -4.50 1.44
CA ILE A 12 6.99 -4.88 2.35
C ILE A 12 8.36 -4.64 1.70
N GLY A 13 8.51 -4.99 0.41
CA GLY A 13 9.78 -4.96 -0.31
C GLY A 13 10.73 -6.09 0.10
N ARG A 14 11.74 -6.36 -0.71
CA ARG A 14 12.82 -7.32 -0.38
C ARG A 14 14.05 -6.61 0.15
N ALA A 15 14.97 -7.38 0.73
CA ALA A 15 16.29 -6.88 1.12
C ALA A 15 16.98 -6.16 -0.05
N GLY A 16 17.42 -4.94 0.17
CA GLY A 16 18.03 -4.08 -0.84
C GLY A 16 17.09 -3.15 -1.60
N ASP A 17 15.78 -3.19 -1.34
CA ASP A 17 14.83 -2.25 -1.94
C ASP A 17 14.80 -0.93 -1.16
N PHE A 18 14.51 0.18 -1.87
CA PHE A 18 14.13 1.45 -1.25
C PHE A 18 12.72 1.35 -0.66
N THR A 19 11.77 0.84 -1.39
CA THR A 19 10.33 0.75 -1.16
C THR A 19 9.56 2.06 -1.41
N TRP A 20 8.34 1.97 -1.92
CA TRP A 20 7.48 3.15 -2.05
C TRP A 20 7.15 3.80 -0.69
N ARG A 21 7.31 3.08 0.43
CA ARG A 21 7.16 3.59 1.79
C ARG A 21 8.24 4.62 2.12
N TYR A 22 9.49 4.38 1.70
CA TYR A 22 10.57 5.35 1.80
C TYR A 22 10.28 6.59 0.97
N ARG A 23 9.81 6.43 -0.28
CA ARG A 23 9.44 7.55 -1.15
C ARG A 23 8.35 8.41 -0.53
N MET A 24 7.33 7.78 0.08
CA MET A 24 6.29 8.50 0.80
C MET A 24 6.80 9.21 2.04
N TRP A 25 7.71 8.58 2.80
CA TRP A 25 8.34 9.23 3.96
C TRP A 25 9.12 10.48 3.56
N GLN A 26 9.94 10.41 2.51
CA GLN A 26 10.66 11.56 1.96
C GLN A 26 9.69 12.68 1.54
N HIS A 27 8.62 12.31 0.81
CA HIS A 27 7.61 13.27 0.37
C HIS A 27 6.89 13.96 1.53
N LEU A 28 6.46 13.20 2.54
CA LEU A 28 5.79 13.74 3.71
C LEU A 28 6.75 14.64 4.52
N GLY A 29 8.02 14.26 4.69
CA GLY A 29 9.03 15.08 5.32
C GLY A 29 9.25 16.40 4.60
N ALA A 30 9.38 16.36 3.28
CA ALA A 30 9.59 17.55 2.46
C ALA A 30 8.38 18.50 2.43
N THR A 31 7.17 18.00 2.62
CA THR A 31 5.94 18.79 2.43
C THR A 31 5.22 19.16 3.73
N LEU A 32 5.29 18.33 4.77
CA LEU A 32 4.68 18.58 6.07
C LEU A 32 5.71 19.07 7.11
N GLY A 33 6.97 18.79 6.89
CA GLY A 33 8.07 19.04 7.84
C GLY A 33 8.20 17.95 8.90
N ASP A 34 9.40 17.84 9.44
CA ASP A 34 9.74 16.87 10.47
C ASP A 34 8.91 17.10 11.75
N GLY A 35 8.47 16.01 12.37
CA GLY A 35 7.65 16.04 13.58
C GLY A 35 6.15 16.27 13.35
N SER A 36 5.71 16.64 12.13
CA SER A 36 4.29 16.82 11.82
C SER A 36 3.57 15.49 11.53
N PHE A 37 4.30 14.45 11.28
CA PHE A 37 3.77 13.12 11.00
C PHE A 37 4.62 12.01 11.60
N GLU A 38 4.02 10.84 11.72
CA GLU A 38 4.68 9.60 12.15
C GLU A 38 4.28 8.48 11.19
N ILE A 39 5.24 7.62 10.86
CA ILE A 39 4.95 6.34 10.19
C ILE A 39 4.81 5.28 11.27
N VAL A 40 3.68 4.58 11.29
CA VAL A 40 3.33 3.63 12.35
C VAL A 40 3.01 2.24 11.81
N GLY A 41 3.08 1.23 12.66
CA GLY A 41 2.75 -0.15 12.32
C GLY A 41 3.51 -1.14 13.21
N PRO A 42 3.08 -2.41 13.23
CA PRO A 42 3.67 -3.44 14.08
C PRO A 42 4.96 -4.03 13.51
N ARG A 43 5.18 -3.94 12.20
CA ARG A 43 6.31 -4.53 11.47
C ARG A 43 7.28 -3.43 11.02
N SER A 44 8.54 -3.80 10.73
CA SER A 44 9.56 -2.87 10.23
C SER A 44 10.62 -3.53 9.33
N ALA A 45 10.52 -4.83 9.10
CA ALA A 45 11.49 -5.58 8.30
C ALA A 45 11.07 -5.63 6.82
N LEU A 46 12.05 -5.83 5.96
CA LEU A 46 11.93 -6.25 4.57
C LEU A 46 11.91 -7.78 4.51
N TYR A 47 11.46 -8.33 3.38
CA TYR A 47 11.55 -9.75 3.10
C TYR A 47 12.97 -10.14 2.68
N ASP A 48 13.52 -11.16 3.30
CA ASP A 48 14.80 -11.74 2.94
C ASP A 48 14.57 -12.97 2.06
N THR A 49 14.90 -12.86 0.78
CA THR A 49 14.72 -13.95 -0.19
C THR A 49 15.71 -15.11 0.01
N ALA A 50 16.81 -14.90 0.73
CA ALA A 50 17.78 -15.95 1.00
C ALA A 50 17.32 -16.88 2.14
N THR A 51 16.62 -16.32 3.13
CA THR A 51 16.11 -17.08 4.28
C THR A 51 14.62 -17.36 4.20
N ASP A 52 13.92 -16.81 3.18
CA ASP A 52 12.46 -16.91 2.98
C ASP A 52 11.68 -16.38 4.18
N THR A 53 12.14 -15.28 4.80
CA THR A 53 11.57 -14.70 6.01
C THR A 53 11.49 -13.17 5.97
N PRO A 54 10.52 -12.54 6.66
CA PRO A 54 10.42 -11.08 6.76
C PRO A 54 11.29 -10.53 7.90
N THR A 55 12.60 -10.72 7.82
CA THR A 55 13.54 -10.40 8.91
C THR A 55 14.67 -9.44 8.54
N SER A 56 14.77 -9.05 7.26
CA SER A 56 15.85 -8.17 6.81
C SER A 56 15.62 -6.72 7.20
N HIS A 57 16.69 -6.04 7.61
CA HIS A 57 16.73 -4.58 7.79
C HIS A 57 17.69 -3.89 6.80
N ALA A 58 18.11 -4.61 5.75
CA ALA A 58 18.98 -4.12 4.70
C ALA A 58 18.19 -3.26 3.68
N TYR A 59 17.71 -2.11 4.10
CA TYR A 59 17.12 -1.11 3.22
C TYR A 59 18.20 -0.48 2.35
N ALA A 60 17.90 -0.20 1.07
CA ALA A 60 18.83 0.50 0.18
C ALA A 60 19.11 1.93 0.66
N ALA A 61 18.13 2.60 1.22
CA ALA A 61 18.26 3.96 1.75
C ALA A 61 18.89 3.96 3.15
N ALA A 62 20.13 4.44 3.24
CA ALA A 62 20.82 4.57 4.53
C ALA A 62 20.19 5.64 5.44
N ASP A 63 19.58 6.66 4.86
CA ASP A 63 18.88 7.76 5.53
C ASP A 63 17.44 7.42 5.94
N PHE A 64 16.91 6.23 5.63
CA PHE A 64 15.59 5.81 6.09
C PHE A 64 15.65 5.44 7.58
N PRO A 65 15.18 6.27 8.50
CA PRO A 65 15.39 6.03 9.91
C PRO A 65 14.50 4.91 10.44
N ALA A 66 14.97 4.15 11.41
CA ALA A 66 14.30 2.96 11.92
C ALA A 66 12.84 3.22 12.38
N HIS A 67 12.57 4.39 12.96
CA HIS A 67 11.22 4.76 13.40
C HIS A 67 10.23 4.96 12.23
N ALA A 68 10.72 5.33 11.03
CA ALA A 68 9.90 5.54 9.84
C ALA A 68 9.72 4.26 8.97
N ARG A 69 10.40 3.16 9.28
CA ARG A 69 10.30 1.89 8.55
C ARG A 69 9.05 1.08 8.89
N ARG A 70 8.17 1.60 9.76
CA ARG A 70 6.98 0.90 10.27
C ARG A 70 5.94 0.65 9.20
N HIS A 71 5.24 -0.50 9.28
CA HIS A 71 4.19 -0.90 8.34
C HIS A 71 3.34 -2.05 8.89
N LEU A 72 2.24 -2.38 8.19
CA LEU A 72 1.49 -3.63 8.28
C LEU A 72 1.48 -4.27 6.87
N ALA A 73 2.58 -4.85 6.45
CA ALA A 73 2.70 -5.48 5.16
C ALA A 73 3.46 -6.81 5.27
N GLY A 74 3.09 -7.79 4.44
CA GLY A 74 3.72 -9.10 4.45
C GLY A 74 3.82 -9.72 3.06
N TRP A 75 4.89 -10.46 2.85
CA TRP A 75 5.11 -11.20 1.61
C TRP A 75 4.07 -12.32 1.46
N GLY A 76 3.37 -12.34 0.33
CA GLY A 76 2.32 -13.32 0.09
C GLY A 76 1.03 -13.10 0.89
N GLU A 77 0.89 -12.01 1.62
CA GLU A 77 -0.32 -11.68 2.37
C GLU A 77 -1.26 -10.78 1.54
N GLY A 78 -2.55 -11.09 1.53
CA GLY A 78 -3.59 -10.32 0.83
C GLY A 78 -4.64 -9.75 1.80
N TRP A 79 -5.75 -9.25 1.27
CA TRP A 79 -6.86 -8.69 2.05
C TRP A 79 -7.38 -9.64 3.13
N GLN A 80 -7.51 -10.96 2.80
CA GLN A 80 -7.98 -11.96 3.77
C GLN A 80 -7.05 -12.10 4.98
N HIS A 81 -5.74 -11.91 4.79
CA HIS A 81 -4.75 -11.99 5.86
C HIS A 81 -4.69 -10.70 6.67
N MET A 82 -4.89 -9.55 6.01
CA MET A 82 -4.82 -8.23 6.65
C MET A 82 -6.11 -7.87 7.40
N ALA A 83 -7.27 -8.39 7.00
CA ALA A 83 -8.55 -8.07 7.66
C ALA A 83 -8.55 -8.37 9.18
N PRO A 84 -8.07 -9.51 9.69
CA PRO A 84 -7.99 -9.76 11.12
C PRO A 84 -6.87 -8.97 11.83
N LEU A 85 -5.88 -8.47 11.10
CA LEU A 85 -4.70 -7.80 11.66
C LEU A 85 -4.86 -6.29 11.75
N VAL A 86 -5.62 -5.67 10.85
CA VAL A 86 -5.69 -4.21 10.72
C VAL A 86 -6.30 -3.53 11.95
N GLY A 87 -7.34 -4.09 12.54
CA GLY A 87 -7.98 -3.53 13.71
C GLY A 87 -7.01 -3.39 14.89
N PRO A 88 -6.42 -4.49 15.40
CA PRO A 88 -5.43 -4.44 16.46
C PRO A 88 -4.24 -3.53 16.14
N ALA A 89 -3.72 -3.59 14.90
CA ALA A 89 -2.58 -2.78 14.48
C ALA A 89 -2.91 -1.28 14.44
N ALA A 90 -4.03 -0.90 13.84
CA ALA A 90 -4.46 0.50 13.73
C ALA A 90 -4.82 1.08 15.10
N GLY A 91 -5.47 0.30 15.95
CA GLY A 91 -5.83 0.70 17.32
C GLY A 91 -4.59 0.95 18.18
N ALA A 92 -3.67 -0.02 18.26
CA ALA A 92 -2.46 0.10 19.06
C ALA A 92 -1.54 1.25 18.58
N ALA A 93 -1.42 1.41 17.27
CA ALA A 93 -0.63 2.48 16.67
C ALA A 93 -1.35 3.83 16.61
N ARG A 94 -2.64 3.89 16.93
CA ARG A 94 -3.49 5.08 16.77
C ARG A 94 -3.40 5.67 15.36
N ALA A 95 -3.45 4.81 14.33
CA ALA A 95 -3.34 5.24 12.95
C ALA A 95 -4.47 6.21 12.57
N ASP A 96 -4.13 7.31 11.90
CA ASP A 96 -5.08 8.29 11.39
C ASP A 96 -5.39 8.05 9.91
N VAL A 97 -4.41 7.55 9.16
CA VAL A 97 -4.50 7.30 7.71
C VAL A 97 -3.88 5.94 7.39
N LEU A 98 -4.63 5.10 6.65
CA LEU A 98 -4.11 3.86 6.06
C LEU A 98 -3.89 4.06 4.56
N LEU A 99 -2.69 3.75 4.07
CA LEU A 99 -2.35 3.71 2.65
C LEU A 99 -2.21 2.24 2.26
N VAL A 100 -3.13 1.74 1.45
CA VAL A 100 -3.33 0.30 1.24
C VAL A 100 -3.11 -0.10 -0.21
N SER A 101 -2.19 -1.04 -0.44
CA SER A 101 -1.92 -1.66 -1.74
C SER A 101 -2.00 -3.19 -1.57
N LEU A 102 -3.15 -3.77 -1.92
CA LEU A 102 -3.48 -5.19 -1.75
C LEU A 102 -4.36 -5.70 -2.89
N GLY A 103 -4.37 -7.01 -3.09
CA GLY A 103 -5.32 -7.71 -3.94
C GLY A 103 -4.66 -8.57 -5.02
N LEU A 104 -3.43 -8.25 -5.45
CA LEU A 104 -2.74 -9.05 -6.46
C LEU A 104 -2.50 -10.49 -5.98
N ILE A 105 -2.11 -10.64 -4.73
CA ILE A 105 -1.87 -11.94 -4.09
C ILE A 105 -3.18 -12.70 -3.87
N ASP A 106 -4.25 -12.00 -3.45
CA ASP A 106 -5.58 -12.64 -3.32
C ASP A 106 -5.99 -13.27 -4.65
N LEU A 107 -6.00 -12.49 -5.73
CA LEU A 107 -6.44 -12.92 -7.06
C LEU A 107 -5.52 -13.95 -7.70
N GLY A 108 -4.24 -13.88 -7.39
CA GLY A 108 -3.24 -14.80 -7.94
C GLY A 108 -3.25 -16.18 -7.32
N PHE A 109 -3.62 -16.30 -6.03
CA PHE A 109 -3.36 -17.52 -5.25
C PHE A 109 -4.51 -17.99 -4.35
N TYR A 110 -5.40 -17.08 -3.90
CA TYR A 110 -6.32 -17.46 -2.81
C TYR A 110 -7.79 -17.32 -3.16
N THR A 111 -8.19 -16.21 -3.80
CA THR A 111 -9.61 -15.87 -3.94
C THR A 111 -9.91 -15.32 -5.33
N LYS A 112 -11.20 -15.27 -5.67
CA LYS A 112 -11.72 -14.59 -6.85
C LYS A 112 -12.14 -13.16 -6.52
N ALA A 113 -12.41 -12.35 -7.54
CA ALA A 113 -12.74 -10.94 -7.41
C ALA A 113 -13.84 -10.66 -6.39
N ASP A 114 -14.94 -11.40 -6.41
CA ASP A 114 -16.09 -11.20 -5.51
C ASP A 114 -15.68 -11.45 -4.03
N GLN A 115 -15.00 -12.55 -3.77
CA GLN A 115 -14.54 -12.89 -2.42
C GLN A 115 -13.47 -11.90 -1.93
N THR A 116 -12.60 -11.45 -2.82
CA THR A 116 -11.61 -10.40 -2.49
C THR A 116 -12.31 -9.10 -2.10
N ALA A 117 -13.37 -8.71 -2.81
CA ALA A 117 -14.19 -7.54 -2.45
C ALA A 117 -14.88 -7.70 -1.09
N ASP A 118 -15.34 -8.91 -0.74
CA ASP A 118 -15.87 -9.17 0.61
C ASP A 118 -14.79 -9.03 1.68
N ASN A 119 -13.55 -9.43 1.40
CA ASN A 119 -12.43 -9.25 2.31
C ASN A 119 -12.07 -7.76 2.48
N VAL A 120 -12.21 -6.93 1.44
CA VAL A 120 -12.11 -5.46 1.57
C VAL A 120 -13.13 -4.93 2.58
N ARG A 121 -14.40 -5.37 2.50
CA ARG A 121 -15.46 -4.95 3.42
C ARG A 121 -15.13 -5.34 4.87
N ARG A 122 -14.63 -6.55 5.08
CA ARG A 122 -14.18 -7.03 6.40
C ARG A 122 -13.02 -6.21 6.94
N PHE A 123 -12.05 -5.88 6.09
CA PHE A 123 -10.91 -5.04 6.45
C PHE A 123 -11.37 -3.65 6.91
N VAL A 124 -12.25 -3.00 6.16
CA VAL A 124 -12.79 -1.68 6.50
C VAL A 124 -13.55 -1.74 7.83
N ALA A 125 -14.39 -2.75 8.02
CA ALA A 125 -15.13 -2.93 9.27
C ALA A 125 -14.20 -3.07 10.48
N ALA A 126 -13.17 -3.94 10.38
CA ALA A 126 -12.20 -4.15 11.45
C ALA A 126 -11.35 -2.89 11.75
N ALA A 127 -10.95 -2.16 10.71
CA ALA A 127 -10.22 -0.91 10.88
C ALA A 127 -11.07 0.15 11.63
N ARG A 128 -12.35 0.29 11.27
CA ARG A 128 -13.27 1.25 11.89
C ARG A 128 -13.69 0.85 13.30
N GLU A 129 -13.84 -0.42 13.58
CA GLU A 129 -14.12 -0.90 14.94
C GLU A 129 -13.04 -0.41 15.92
N ALA A 130 -11.77 -0.49 15.52
CA ALA A 130 -10.65 -0.04 16.35
C ALA A 130 -10.39 1.47 16.27
N ARG A 131 -10.66 2.09 15.12
CA ARG A 131 -10.40 3.50 14.82
C ARG A 131 -11.56 4.10 14.02
N PRO A 132 -12.67 4.53 14.65
CA PRO A 132 -13.89 4.95 13.95
C PRO A 132 -13.71 6.10 12.95
N ALA A 133 -12.69 6.95 13.14
CA ALA A 133 -12.39 8.09 12.27
C ALA A 133 -11.19 7.87 11.34
N VAL A 134 -10.73 6.62 11.18
CA VAL A 134 -9.58 6.33 10.32
C VAL A 134 -9.90 6.63 8.85
N ARG A 135 -9.01 7.36 8.19
CA ARG A 135 -9.08 7.62 6.76
C ARG A 135 -8.33 6.53 6.00
N MET A 136 -8.80 6.17 4.82
CA MET A 136 -8.16 5.12 4.03
C MET A 136 -7.99 5.58 2.58
N VAL A 137 -6.86 5.25 1.98
CA VAL A 137 -6.62 5.37 0.54
C VAL A 137 -6.27 3.99 0.02
N PHE A 138 -7.05 3.49 -0.93
CA PHE A 138 -6.82 2.21 -1.58
C PHE A 138 -6.22 2.43 -2.95
N LEU A 139 -5.19 1.67 -3.29
CA LEU A 139 -4.63 1.61 -4.63
C LEU A 139 -5.30 0.45 -5.38
N PRO A 140 -5.82 0.65 -6.59
CA PRO A 140 -6.31 -0.46 -7.41
C PRO A 140 -5.16 -1.42 -7.75
N VAL A 141 -5.49 -2.70 -7.93
CA VAL A 141 -4.51 -3.71 -8.31
C VAL A 141 -3.90 -3.36 -9.66
N ILE A 142 -2.58 -3.28 -9.70
CA ILE A 142 -1.79 -3.16 -10.92
C ILE A 142 -1.54 -4.58 -11.42
N PRO A 143 -2.00 -4.94 -12.63
CA PRO A 143 -1.74 -6.26 -13.17
C PRO A 143 -0.24 -6.47 -13.37
N ASN A 144 0.25 -7.65 -13.04
CA ASN A 144 1.64 -8.05 -13.26
C ASN A 144 1.82 -8.73 -14.63
N VAL A 145 3.04 -9.16 -14.95
CA VAL A 145 3.38 -9.80 -16.24
C VAL A 145 2.54 -11.06 -16.53
N ARG A 146 2.00 -11.73 -15.51
CA ARG A 146 1.09 -12.88 -15.70
C ARG A 146 -0.15 -12.48 -16.48
N ALA A 147 -0.69 -11.29 -16.27
CA ALA A 147 -1.90 -10.83 -16.93
C ALA A 147 -1.75 -10.67 -18.45
N GLU A 148 -0.52 -10.59 -18.97
CA GLU A 148 -0.26 -10.53 -20.42
C GLU A 148 -0.50 -11.88 -21.11
N LYS A 149 -0.37 -12.99 -20.37
CA LYS A 149 -0.45 -14.36 -20.89
C LYS A 149 -1.61 -15.18 -20.32
N ASP A 150 -2.25 -14.68 -19.27
CA ASP A 150 -3.34 -15.34 -18.54
C ASP A 150 -4.58 -14.42 -18.59
N ALA A 151 -5.33 -14.50 -19.69
CA ALA A 151 -6.54 -13.69 -19.87
C ALA A 151 -7.59 -13.88 -18.77
N PRO A 152 -7.86 -15.08 -18.24
CA PRO A 152 -8.70 -15.25 -17.06
C PRO A 152 -8.21 -14.48 -15.85
N PHE A 153 -6.91 -14.48 -15.54
CA PHE A 153 -6.34 -13.71 -14.45
C PHE A 153 -6.48 -12.18 -14.69
N ALA A 154 -6.20 -11.72 -15.91
CA ALA A 154 -6.39 -10.31 -16.28
C ALA A 154 -7.85 -9.86 -16.09
N ALA A 155 -8.81 -10.71 -16.46
CA ALA A 155 -10.23 -10.45 -16.26
C ALA A 155 -10.61 -10.38 -14.77
N GLU A 156 -10.06 -11.25 -13.91
CA GLU A 156 -10.28 -11.21 -12.46
C GLU A 156 -9.70 -9.91 -11.86
N VAL A 157 -8.53 -9.46 -12.31
CA VAL A 157 -7.95 -8.18 -11.85
C VAL A 157 -8.85 -7.01 -12.25
N ALA A 158 -9.30 -6.96 -13.51
CA ALA A 158 -10.19 -5.91 -13.99
C ALA A 158 -11.51 -5.89 -13.20
N ARG A 159 -12.14 -7.07 -13.04
CA ARG A 159 -13.38 -7.23 -12.26
C ARG A 159 -13.19 -6.79 -10.80
N PHE A 160 -12.10 -7.21 -10.16
CA PHE A 160 -11.84 -6.79 -8.78
C PHE A 160 -11.69 -5.27 -8.66
N ASN A 161 -10.97 -4.62 -9.57
CA ASN A 161 -10.81 -3.17 -9.53
C ASN A 161 -12.17 -2.43 -9.68
N GLU A 162 -13.09 -2.95 -10.49
CA GLU A 162 -14.47 -2.43 -10.56
C GLU A 162 -15.22 -2.62 -9.23
N LEU A 163 -15.11 -3.81 -8.62
CA LEU A 163 -15.72 -4.11 -7.33
C LEU A 163 -15.10 -3.30 -6.20
N LEU A 164 -13.79 -3.05 -6.25
CA LEU A 164 -13.10 -2.17 -5.29
C LEU A 164 -13.64 -0.75 -5.37
N GLY A 165 -13.83 -0.22 -6.58
CA GLY A 165 -14.45 1.10 -6.79
C GLY A 165 -15.86 1.18 -6.20
N LYS A 166 -16.70 0.15 -6.41
CA LYS A 166 -18.03 0.04 -5.80
C LYS A 166 -17.96 -0.04 -4.28
N ALA A 167 -17.06 -0.90 -3.75
CA ALA A 167 -16.89 -1.02 -2.30
C ALA A 167 -16.45 0.31 -1.65
N VAL A 168 -15.56 1.06 -2.29
CA VAL A 168 -15.16 2.40 -1.82
C VAL A 168 -16.35 3.35 -1.80
N ALA A 169 -17.15 3.39 -2.87
CA ALA A 169 -18.35 4.25 -2.95
C ALA A 169 -19.39 3.88 -1.89
N ASP A 170 -19.63 2.58 -1.68
CA ASP A 170 -20.60 2.08 -0.69
C ASP A 170 -20.16 2.31 0.77
N LEU A 171 -18.84 2.21 1.02
CA LEU A 171 -18.28 2.21 2.38
C LEU A 171 -17.76 3.57 2.82
N THR A 172 -17.51 4.52 1.92
CA THR A 172 -17.04 5.85 2.34
C THR A 172 -18.06 6.56 3.22
N ALA A 173 -17.59 7.27 4.23
CA ALA A 173 -18.44 8.02 5.16
C ALA A 173 -17.70 9.28 5.62
N ASP A 174 -18.42 10.35 5.95
CA ASP A 174 -17.83 11.64 6.35
C ASP A 174 -16.87 11.50 7.54
N ALA A 175 -17.25 10.68 8.53
CA ALA A 175 -16.40 10.45 9.71
C ALA A 175 -15.15 9.60 9.43
N SER A 176 -15.19 8.76 8.39
CA SER A 176 -14.11 7.85 8.02
C SER A 176 -14.07 7.67 6.50
N PRO A 177 -13.60 8.69 5.78
CA PRO A 177 -13.59 8.66 4.32
C PRO A 177 -12.60 7.63 3.77
N ILE A 178 -13.04 6.97 2.70
CA ILE A 178 -12.22 6.05 1.91
C ILE A 178 -12.11 6.64 0.50
N LEU A 179 -10.91 6.68 -0.03
CA LEU A 179 -10.63 7.13 -1.38
C LEU A 179 -9.97 6.02 -2.19
N LEU A 180 -10.28 5.96 -3.46
CA LEU A 180 -9.57 5.12 -4.43
C LEU A 180 -8.57 5.99 -5.18
N ALA A 181 -7.30 5.63 -5.11
CA ALA A 181 -6.27 6.25 -5.91
C ALA A 181 -6.45 5.88 -7.39
N ALA A 182 -5.94 6.69 -8.28
CA ALA A 182 -5.88 6.31 -9.68
C ALA A 182 -4.86 5.18 -9.89
N ARG A 183 -5.02 4.41 -10.97
CA ARG A 183 -3.92 3.55 -11.42
C ARG A 183 -2.75 4.44 -11.82
N PRO A 184 -1.50 4.14 -11.38
CA PRO A 184 -0.37 5.01 -11.68
C PRO A 184 -0.23 5.28 -13.18
N HIS A 185 -0.29 6.56 -13.54
CA HIS A 185 -0.18 7.00 -14.93
C HIS A 185 1.17 6.56 -15.51
N ALA A 186 1.13 5.97 -16.69
CA ALA A 186 2.31 5.47 -17.42
C ALA A 186 3.14 4.43 -16.62
N TYR A 187 2.53 3.70 -15.67
CA TYR A 187 3.18 2.53 -15.08
C TYR A 187 3.31 1.43 -16.13
N ASP A 188 4.53 1.00 -16.33
CA ASP A 188 4.89 -0.06 -17.28
C ASP A 188 5.57 -1.19 -16.51
N ILE A 189 4.99 -2.39 -16.54
CA ILE A 189 5.46 -3.51 -15.74
C ILE A 189 6.88 -3.97 -16.12
N HIS A 190 7.30 -3.76 -17.36
CA HIS A 190 8.64 -4.14 -17.81
C HIS A 190 9.72 -3.11 -17.46
N ARG A 191 9.33 -1.83 -17.34
CA ARG A 191 10.23 -0.74 -16.99
C ARG A 191 10.25 -0.46 -15.48
N ASP A 192 9.09 -0.54 -14.84
CA ASP A 192 8.87 -0.06 -13.47
C ASP A 192 8.91 -1.20 -12.43
N THR A 193 9.23 -2.44 -12.87
CA THR A 193 9.44 -3.58 -11.98
C THR A 193 10.76 -4.28 -12.29
N TYR A 194 11.27 -5.07 -11.34
CA TYR A 194 12.49 -5.86 -11.56
C TYR A 194 12.22 -7.31 -12.00
N ASP A 195 10.98 -7.78 -11.89
CA ASP A 195 10.58 -9.16 -12.22
C ASP A 195 9.20 -9.28 -12.88
N GLY A 196 8.65 -8.18 -13.35
CA GLY A 196 7.30 -8.13 -13.92
C GLY A 196 6.16 -8.04 -12.89
N THR A 197 6.49 -7.90 -11.59
CA THR A 197 5.53 -7.79 -10.48
C THR A 197 5.96 -6.72 -9.49
N HIS A 198 7.14 -6.87 -8.90
CA HIS A 198 7.60 -6.04 -7.80
C HIS A 198 8.25 -4.74 -8.30
N PRO A 199 7.88 -3.60 -7.74
CA PRO A 199 8.38 -2.31 -8.21
C PRO A 199 9.89 -2.17 -7.99
N ASN A 200 10.57 -1.65 -8.99
CA ASN A 200 11.92 -1.09 -8.85
C ASN A 200 11.84 0.38 -8.43
N ALA A 201 12.97 1.08 -8.34
CA ALA A 201 12.99 2.49 -7.91
C ALA A 201 12.02 3.40 -8.70
N SER A 202 11.87 3.20 -10.02
CA SER A 202 10.89 3.93 -10.83
C SER A 202 9.45 3.60 -10.43
N GLY A 203 9.13 2.32 -10.28
CA GLY A 203 7.81 1.85 -9.86
C GLY A 203 7.43 2.34 -8.47
N GLU A 204 8.39 2.33 -7.52
CA GLU A 204 8.19 2.86 -6.18
C GLU A 204 7.79 4.34 -6.17
N HIS A 205 8.44 5.17 -6.99
CA HIS A 205 8.08 6.58 -7.16
C HIS A 205 6.67 6.75 -7.73
N ARG A 206 6.26 5.89 -8.67
CA ARG A 206 4.91 5.96 -9.24
C ARG A 206 3.85 5.61 -8.21
N LEU A 207 4.05 4.54 -7.42
CA LEU A 207 3.13 4.15 -6.35
C LEU A 207 3.01 5.26 -5.31
N ALA A 208 4.14 5.79 -4.83
CA ALA A 208 4.15 6.89 -3.87
C ALA A 208 3.45 8.14 -4.43
N GLY A 209 3.68 8.45 -5.71
CA GLY A 209 3.06 9.59 -6.39
C GLY A 209 1.54 9.55 -6.38
N GLU A 210 0.93 8.38 -6.61
CA GLU A 210 -0.53 8.25 -6.61
C GLU A 210 -1.11 8.43 -5.20
N PHE A 211 -0.51 7.84 -4.18
CA PHE A 211 -0.93 8.08 -2.80
C PHE A 211 -0.80 9.56 -2.41
N ALA A 212 0.33 10.19 -2.75
CA ALA A 212 0.55 11.60 -2.47
C ALA A 212 -0.46 12.51 -3.20
N ALA A 213 -0.78 12.20 -4.46
CA ALA A 213 -1.76 12.97 -5.25
C ALA A 213 -3.15 12.94 -4.58
N VAL A 214 -3.63 11.75 -4.17
CA VAL A 214 -4.93 11.63 -3.50
C VAL A 214 -4.94 12.34 -2.15
N LEU A 215 -3.89 12.19 -1.33
CA LEU A 215 -3.76 12.87 -0.05
C LEU A 215 -3.82 14.40 -0.21
N HIS A 216 -3.10 14.92 -1.21
CA HIS A 216 -3.04 16.35 -1.46
C HIS A 216 -4.36 16.89 -2.03
N GLN A 217 -4.89 16.25 -3.07
CA GLN A 217 -6.09 16.75 -3.77
C GLN A 217 -7.36 16.67 -2.93
N ALA A 218 -7.54 15.57 -2.19
CA ALA A 218 -8.77 15.34 -1.47
C ALA A 218 -8.76 15.88 -0.03
N TRP A 219 -7.60 15.86 0.63
CA TRP A 219 -7.51 16.20 2.06
C TRP A 219 -6.53 17.33 2.36
N GLY A 220 -5.86 17.91 1.37
CA GLY A 220 -4.85 18.96 1.56
C GLY A 220 -3.63 18.48 2.35
N ILE A 221 -3.37 17.17 2.40
CA ILE A 221 -2.25 16.59 3.13
C ILE A 221 -1.03 16.54 2.21
N GLY A 222 0.06 17.16 2.64
CA GLY A 222 1.28 17.27 1.85
C GLY A 222 1.13 18.25 0.68
N GLY A 223 1.91 18.03 -0.38
CA GLY A 223 1.92 18.83 -1.60
C GLY A 223 1.96 17.97 -2.85
N PRO A 224 2.08 18.56 -4.05
CA PRO A 224 2.31 17.80 -5.28
C PRO A 224 3.55 16.93 -5.16
N TYR A 225 3.42 15.65 -5.56
CA TYR A 225 4.54 14.71 -5.48
C TYR A 225 5.68 15.13 -6.42
N ARG A 226 6.88 15.14 -5.88
CA ARG A 226 8.11 15.36 -6.65
C ARG A 226 9.08 14.23 -6.31
N PRO A 227 9.48 13.41 -7.30
CA PRO A 227 10.48 12.37 -7.07
C PRO A 227 11.76 12.98 -6.48
N ALA A 228 12.16 12.50 -5.32
CA ALA A 228 13.48 12.80 -4.81
C ALA A 228 14.54 12.03 -5.62
N ARG A 229 15.77 12.54 -5.68
CA ARG A 229 16.89 11.79 -6.25
C ARG A 229 17.24 10.66 -5.29
N ASP A 230 17.60 9.52 -5.85
CA ASP A 230 18.19 8.43 -5.07
C ASP A 230 19.52 8.90 -4.46
N PRO A 231 19.79 8.54 -3.20
CA PRO A 231 21.02 8.89 -2.53
C PRO A 231 22.25 8.24 -3.16
#